data_2ffed9658938c23daf75f6b953a26b30
#
_entry.id   2ffed9658938c23daf75f6b953a26b30
#
_cell.length_a   1.000
_cell.length_b   1.000
_cell.length_c   1.000
_cell.angle_alpha   90.00
_cell.angle_beta   90.00
_cell.angle_gamma   90.00
#
_symmetry.space_group_name_H-M   'P 1'
#
loop_
_entity.id
_entity.type
_entity.pdbx_description
1 polymer ?
#
loop_
_entity_poly.entity_id
_entity_poly.type
_entity_poly.pdbx_seq_one_letter_code
_entity_poly.pdbx_strand_id
1 'polypeptide(L)'
;MRGQKLAAWQLPAMMANLTSYSTEKPVGSMVPWAQTQLAQATQQALAAVANDVVKGLLETVGMRSQWGAEDSENSKCSVVLELPAEADPEFIARAIDLENVETWCDENNKVHVAIGPWYSTKDVDQVVLSVTKVVHVLLGMHRAGK
;
A
#
# COMPACT_ATOMS: atom_id res chain seq x y z
N MET A 1 -0.88 18.33 0.94
CA MET A 1 -0.10 19.30 1.70
C MET A 1 1.31 18.83 1.89
N ARG A 2 2.21 19.73 1.77
CA ARG A 2 3.58 19.36 1.91
C ARG A 2 3.92 19.00 3.34
N GLY A 3 4.73 17.98 3.54
CA GLY A 3 5.13 17.56 4.86
C GLY A 3 4.19 16.60 5.54
N GLN A 4 3.03 16.38 4.96
CA GLN A 4 2.10 15.41 5.54
C GLN A 4 2.31 14.04 4.91
N LYS A 5 2.15 13.01 5.73
CA LYS A 5 2.21 11.65 5.21
C LYS A 5 1.07 11.39 4.26
N LEU A 6 1.33 10.54 3.29
CA LEU A 6 0.27 10.00 2.47
C LEU A 6 -0.55 9.04 3.32
N ALA A 7 -1.84 9.30 3.42
CA ALA A 7 -2.71 8.52 4.28
C ALA A 7 -3.02 7.16 3.66
N ALA A 8 -3.16 6.15 4.51
CA ALA A 8 -3.56 4.84 4.04
C ALA A 8 -5.03 4.87 3.64
N TRP A 9 -5.35 4.13 2.60
CA TRP A 9 -6.72 3.96 2.15
C TRP A 9 -7.42 2.90 2.99
N GLN A 10 -8.60 3.22 3.50
CA GLN A 10 -9.33 2.31 4.38
C GLN A 10 -10.50 1.66 3.64
N LEU A 11 -10.23 1.16 2.46
CA LEU A 11 -11.22 0.54 1.62
C LEU A 11 -11.99 -0.61 2.29
N PRO A 12 -11.35 -1.53 3.00
CA PRO A 12 -12.10 -2.60 3.65
C PRO A 12 -13.15 -2.10 4.64
N ALA A 13 -12.83 -1.06 5.40
CA ALA A 13 -13.80 -0.50 6.34
C ALA A 13 -14.98 0.12 5.61
N MET A 14 -14.72 0.85 4.53
CA MET A 14 -15.76 1.42 3.71
C MET A 14 -16.67 0.35 3.12
N MET A 15 -16.05 -0.70 2.59
CA MET A 15 -16.80 -1.79 1.99
C MET A 15 -17.67 -2.50 3.01
N ALA A 16 -17.13 -2.73 4.19
CA ALA A 16 -17.87 -3.38 5.25
C ALA A 16 -19.09 -2.57 5.65
N ASN A 17 -18.91 -1.27 5.84
CA ASN A 17 -20.00 -0.39 6.22
C ASN A 17 -21.09 -0.35 5.16
N LEU A 18 -20.71 -0.21 3.91
CA LEU A 18 -21.68 -0.13 2.82
C LEU A 18 -22.37 -1.46 2.59
N THR A 19 -21.64 -2.56 2.72
CA THR A 19 -22.24 -3.87 2.58
C THR A 19 -23.25 -4.15 3.67
N SER A 20 -22.91 -3.80 4.89
CA SER A 20 -23.79 -3.97 6.03
C SER A 20 -25.07 -3.17 5.83
N TYR A 21 -24.92 -1.93 5.40
CA TYR A 21 -26.05 -1.08 5.13
C TYR A 21 -26.95 -1.67 4.05
N SER A 22 -26.36 -2.15 2.98
CA SER A 22 -27.11 -2.75 1.89
C SER A 22 -27.87 -3.97 2.34
N THR A 23 -27.28 -4.76 3.22
CA THR A 23 -27.89 -5.97 3.74
C THR A 23 -29.10 -5.65 4.62
N GLU A 24 -28.98 -4.61 5.42
CA GLU A 24 -30.05 -4.23 6.34
C GLU A 24 -31.20 -3.55 5.65
N LYS A 25 -30.98 -3.03 4.48
CA LYS A 25 -31.97 -2.25 3.75
C LYS A 25 -32.29 -2.95 2.45
N PRO A 26 -33.13 -3.94 2.48
CA PRO A 26 -33.45 -4.69 1.26
C PRO A 26 -34.36 -3.88 0.34
N VAL A 27 -33.84 -2.77 -0.09
CA VAL A 27 -34.54 -1.94 -1.06
C VAL A 27 -34.23 -2.50 -2.43
N GLY A 28 -35.19 -3.02 -3.09
CA GLY A 28 -35.09 -3.83 -4.26
C GLY A 28 -33.95 -3.56 -5.20
N SER A 29 -33.70 -2.34 -5.58
CA SER A 29 -32.70 -2.04 -6.61
C SER A 29 -31.33 -1.72 -6.06
N MET A 30 -31.10 -1.86 -4.77
CA MET A 30 -29.82 -1.49 -4.21
C MET A 30 -28.74 -2.51 -4.58
N VAL A 31 -27.70 -2.01 -5.24
CA VAL A 31 -26.59 -2.85 -5.67
C VAL A 31 -25.55 -2.95 -4.55
N PRO A 32 -25.07 -4.16 -4.24
CA PRO A 32 -23.99 -4.29 -3.26
C PRO A 32 -22.80 -3.42 -3.62
N TRP A 33 -22.14 -2.87 -2.60
CA TRP A 33 -21.03 -1.95 -2.80
C TRP A 33 -19.99 -2.51 -3.79
N ALA A 34 -19.60 -3.78 -3.62
CA ALA A 34 -18.55 -4.36 -4.43
C ALA A 34 -18.92 -4.48 -5.91
N GLN A 35 -20.20 -4.33 -6.25
CA GLN A 35 -20.67 -4.44 -7.63
C GLN A 35 -20.94 -3.10 -8.27
N THR A 36 -20.77 -2.00 -7.55
CA THR A 36 -20.99 -0.68 -8.15
C THR A 36 -19.86 -0.33 -9.08
N GLN A 37 -20.12 0.55 -10.04
CA GLN A 37 -19.10 1.04 -10.94
C GLN A 37 -18.02 1.80 -10.17
N LEU A 38 -18.41 2.54 -9.16
CA LEU A 38 -17.45 3.29 -8.35
C LEU A 38 -16.51 2.35 -7.63
N ALA A 39 -17.02 1.29 -7.02
CA ALA A 39 -16.19 0.32 -6.32
C ALA A 39 -15.23 -0.37 -7.27
N GLN A 40 -15.72 -0.75 -8.45
CA GLN A 40 -14.87 -1.38 -9.45
C GLN A 40 -13.77 -0.45 -9.92
N ALA A 41 -14.10 0.80 -10.17
CA ALA A 41 -13.11 1.79 -10.59
C ALA A 41 -12.09 2.03 -9.49
N THR A 42 -12.53 2.08 -8.25
CA THR A 42 -11.64 2.25 -7.10
C THR A 42 -10.68 1.09 -6.99
N GLN A 43 -11.17 -0.13 -7.14
CA GLN A 43 -10.32 -1.31 -7.07
C GLN A 43 -9.34 -1.38 -8.23
N GLN A 44 -9.76 -0.97 -9.42
CA GLN A 44 -8.87 -0.91 -10.58
C GLN A 44 -7.78 0.13 -10.36
N ALA A 45 -8.13 1.30 -9.82
CA ALA A 45 -7.15 2.33 -9.53
C ALA A 45 -6.16 1.85 -8.47
N LEU A 46 -6.64 1.19 -7.44
CA LEU A 46 -5.78 0.66 -6.39
C LEU A 46 -4.83 -0.40 -6.93
N ALA A 47 -5.33 -1.29 -7.79
CA ALA A 47 -4.48 -2.30 -8.42
C ALA A 47 -3.41 -1.66 -9.29
N ALA A 48 -3.75 -0.61 -10.01
CA ALA A 48 -2.79 0.11 -10.84
C ALA A 48 -1.69 0.74 -9.99
N VAL A 49 -2.07 1.37 -8.88
CA VAL A 49 -1.09 1.95 -7.96
C VAL A 49 -0.18 0.87 -7.39
N ALA A 50 -0.77 -0.23 -6.94
CA ALA A 50 0.02 -1.34 -6.37
C ALA A 50 1.02 -1.88 -7.40
N ASN A 51 0.56 -2.10 -8.63
CA ASN A 51 1.43 -2.64 -9.67
C ASN A 51 2.56 -1.68 -10.01
N ASP A 52 2.28 -0.39 -10.03
CA ASP A 52 3.31 0.60 -10.34
C ASP A 52 4.34 0.70 -9.21
N VAL A 53 3.91 0.59 -7.97
CA VAL A 53 4.84 0.59 -6.84
C VAL A 53 5.71 -0.67 -6.88
N VAL A 54 5.09 -1.83 -7.08
CA VAL A 54 5.82 -3.10 -7.14
C VAL A 54 6.85 -3.07 -8.27
N LYS A 55 6.44 -2.63 -9.45
CA LYS A 55 7.33 -2.54 -10.60
C LYS A 55 8.44 -1.51 -10.36
N GLY A 56 8.08 -0.37 -9.79
CA GLY A 56 9.04 0.69 -9.51
C GLY A 56 10.12 0.24 -8.54
N LEU A 57 9.75 -0.47 -7.49
CA LEU A 57 10.73 -0.96 -6.52
C LEU A 57 11.65 -2.01 -7.14
N LEU A 58 11.09 -2.89 -7.96
CA LEU A 58 11.91 -3.90 -8.61
C LEU A 58 12.90 -3.27 -9.59
N GLU A 59 12.43 -2.32 -10.39
CA GLU A 59 13.26 -1.70 -11.42
C GLU A 59 14.28 -0.72 -10.83
N THR A 60 13.94 -0.06 -9.73
CA THR A 60 14.80 0.97 -9.18
C THR A 60 15.86 0.42 -8.25
N VAL A 61 15.49 -0.52 -7.39
CA VAL A 61 16.41 -1.00 -6.34
C VAL A 61 16.47 -2.51 -6.25
N GLY A 62 15.77 -3.21 -7.12
CA GLY A 62 15.82 -4.68 -7.14
C GLY A 62 15.04 -5.32 -6.00
N MET A 63 14.17 -4.58 -5.35
CA MET A 63 13.38 -5.12 -4.24
C MET A 63 12.08 -5.73 -4.74
N ARG A 64 11.81 -6.95 -4.30
CA ARG A 64 10.53 -7.58 -4.60
C ARG A 64 9.50 -7.17 -3.58
N SER A 65 8.28 -7.06 -4.01
CA SER A 65 7.16 -6.71 -3.15
C SER A 65 5.89 -7.23 -3.80
N GLN A 66 4.81 -7.19 -3.05
CA GLN A 66 3.53 -7.64 -3.58
C GLN A 66 2.41 -6.86 -2.92
N TRP A 67 1.28 -6.78 -3.61
CA TRP A 67 0.09 -6.17 -3.05
C TRP A 67 -0.34 -7.03 -1.86
N GLY A 68 -0.35 -6.41 -0.69
CA GLY A 68 -0.75 -7.11 0.53
C GLY A 68 -2.23 -7.41 0.52
N ALA A 69 -2.57 -8.57 1.07
CA ALA A 69 -3.96 -8.89 1.29
C ALA A 69 -4.53 -7.91 2.31
N GLU A 70 -5.85 -7.78 2.30
CA GLU A 70 -6.51 -6.92 3.25
C GLU A 70 -6.09 -7.27 4.68
N ASP A 71 -5.63 -6.25 5.37
CA ASP A 71 -5.40 -6.38 6.79
C ASP A 71 -6.70 -6.02 7.49
N SER A 72 -7.44 -7.02 7.87
CA SER A 72 -8.75 -6.81 8.46
C SER A 72 -8.68 -6.03 9.77
N GLU A 73 -7.55 -6.10 10.45
CA GLU A 73 -7.40 -5.37 11.71
C GLU A 73 -7.20 -3.89 11.49
N ASN A 74 -6.37 -3.54 10.51
CA ASN A 74 -6.04 -2.14 10.27
C ASN A 74 -6.87 -1.51 9.17
N SER A 75 -7.58 -2.31 8.38
CA SER A 75 -8.42 -1.82 7.26
C SER A 75 -7.64 -0.95 6.30
N LYS A 76 -6.38 -1.29 6.05
CA LYS A 76 -5.49 -0.50 5.21
C LYS A 76 -5.01 -1.31 4.02
N CYS A 77 -4.85 -0.63 2.91
CA CYS A 77 -4.29 -1.23 1.71
C CYS A 77 -2.80 -0.93 1.66
N SER A 78 -2.03 -1.91 1.23
CA SER A 78 -0.57 -1.76 1.28
C SER A 78 0.12 -2.61 0.25
N VAL A 79 1.40 -2.29 0.03
CA VAL A 79 2.34 -3.16 -0.65
C VAL A 79 3.27 -3.71 0.42
N VAL A 80 3.47 -5.03 0.41
CA VAL A 80 4.32 -5.71 1.39
C VAL A 80 5.71 -5.88 0.79
N LEU A 81 6.71 -5.42 1.51
CA LEU A 81 8.10 -5.50 1.06
C LEU A 81 8.71 -6.85 1.41
N GLU A 82 9.49 -7.41 0.48
CA GLU A 82 10.24 -8.63 0.73
C GLU A 82 11.67 -8.24 1.13
N LEU A 83 11.91 -8.25 2.44
CA LEU A 83 13.19 -7.80 2.97
C LEU A 83 14.19 -8.96 3.08
N PRO A 84 15.50 -8.68 3.00
CA PRO A 84 16.50 -9.69 3.28
C PRO A 84 16.37 -10.21 4.72
N ALA A 85 16.81 -11.44 4.94
CA ALA A 85 16.68 -12.07 6.25
C ALA A 85 17.41 -11.30 7.36
N GLU A 86 18.48 -10.61 7.02
CA GLU A 86 19.26 -9.87 8.02
C GLU A 86 18.66 -8.51 8.36
N ALA A 87 17.63 -8.07 7.64
CA ALA A 87 17.04 -6.77 7.89
C ALA A 87 16.18 -6.80 9.14
N ASP A 88 16.16 -5.68 9.86
CA ASP A 88 15.26 -5.49 11.00
C ASP A 88 13.99 -4.82 10.48
N PRO A 89 12.87 -5.55 10.39
CA PRO A 89 11.66 -5.00 9.76
C PRO A 89 11.15 -3.74 10.47
N GLU A 90 11.20 -3.72 11.79
CA GLU A 90 10.70 -2.55 12.52
C GLU A 90 11.54 -1.32 12.27
N PHE A 91 12.86 -1.50 12.21
CA PHE A 91 13.76 -0.40 11.94
C PHE A 91 13.53 0.16 10.53
N ILE A 92 13.38 -0.75 9.56
CA ILE A 92 13.12 -0.35 8.18
C ILE A 92 11.78 0.38 8.07
N ALA A 93 10.73 -0.16 8.70
CA ALA A 93 9.41 0.47 8.67
C ALA A 93 9.47 1.88 9.25
N ARG A 94 10.17 2.03 10.36
CA ARG A 94 10.30 3.34 11.01
C ARG A 94 11.06 4.33 10.14
N ALA A 95 12.13 3.85 9.49
CA ALA A 95 12.93 4.71 8.64
C ALA A 95 12.13 5.21 7.43
N ILE A 96 11.33 4.32 6.83
CA ILE A 96 10.48 4.72 5.70
C ILE A 96 9.40 5.69 6.16
N ASP A 97 8.83 5.42 7.33
CA ASP A 97 7.78 6.28 7.89
C ASP A 97 8.29 7.70 8.11
N LEU A 98 9.56 7.85 8.45
CA LEU A 98 10.16 9.16 8.63
C LEU A 98 10.33 9.92 7.30
N GLU A 99 10.20 9.24 6.18
CA GLU A 99 10.23 9.86 4.86
C GLU A 99 8.85 10.31 4.40
N ASN A 100 7.89 10.39 5.33
CA ASN A 100 6.51 10.81 5.05
C ASN A 100 5.72 9.82 4.19
N VAL A 101 6.09 8.55 4.28
CA VAL A 101 5.33 7.47 3.65
C VAL A 101 4.85 6.57 4.77
N GLU A 102 3.53 6.47 4.92
CA GLU A 102 2.97 5.68 6.01
C GLU A 102 3.38 4.22 5.86
N THR A 103 4.02 3.68 6.89
CA THR A 103 4.62 2.36 6.83
C THR A 103 4.55 1.74 8.22
N TRP A 104 4.24 0.46 8.27
CA TRP A 104 4.15 -0.23 9.55
C TRP A 104 4.62 -1.67 9.38
N CYS A 105 4.92 -2.28 10.53
CA CYS A 105 5.34 -3.67 10.59
C CYS A 105 4.21 -4.44 11.27
N ASP A 106 3.78 -5.55 10.67
CA ASP A 106 2.71 -6.33 11.26
C ASP A 106 3.26 -7.36 12.26
N GLU A 107 2.36 -8.13 12.85
CA GLU A 107 2.73 -9.09 13.88
C GLU A 107 3.60 -10.23 13.34
N ASN A 108 3.63 -10.42 12.03
CA ASN A 108 4.48 -11.41 11.38
C ASN A 108 5.78 -10.80 10.87
N ASN A 109 6.11 -9.59 11.30
CA ASN A 109 7.31 -8.87 10.90
C ASN A 109 7.37 -8.57 9.41
N LYS A 110 6.20 -8.39 8.80
CA LYS A 110 6.11 -7.94 7.41
C LYS A 110 5.97 -6.42 7.38
N VAL A 111 6.72 -5.79 6.50
CA VAL A 111 6.68 -4.33 6.36
C VAL A 111 5.66 -3.97 5.29
N HIS A 112 4.70 -3.17 5.66
CA HIS A 112 3.61 -2.70 4.80
C HIS A 112 3.80 -1.24 4.50
N VAL A 113 3.77 -0.90 3.22
CA VAL A 113 3.81 0.48 2.77
C VAL A 113 2.41 0.84 2.28
N ALA A 114 1.82 1.86 2.88
CA ALA A 114 0.44 2.26 2.56
C ALA A 114 0.33 2.76 1.13
N ILE A 115 -0.77 2.41 0.49
CA ILE A 115 -1.13 2.92 -0.83
C ILE A 115 -2.61 3.29 -0.83
N GLY A 116 -3.00 4.10 -1.80
CA GLY A 116 -4.40 4.46 -1.97
C GLY A 116 -4.75 4.67 -3.43
N PRO A 117 -6.02 4.48 -3.79
CA PRO A 117 -6.45 4.59 -5.19
C PRO A 117 -6.39 6.02 -5.73
N TRP A 118 -6.26 7.02 -4.84
CA TRP A 118 -6.15 8.41 -5.25
C TRP A 118 -4.72 8.81 -5.61
N TYR A 119 -3.75 7.91 -5.46
CA TYR A 119 -2.36 8.23 -5.72
C TYR A 119 -2.18 8.60 -7.19
N SER A 120 -1.48 9.72 -7.40
CA SER A 120 -1.03 10.10 -8.73
C SER A 120 0.31 9.43 -9.04
N THR A 121 0.77 9.61 -10.27
CA THR A 121 2.12 9.15 -10.64
C THR A 121 3.16 9.73 -9.71
N LYS A 122 2.97 10.99 -9.32
CA LYS A 122 3.90 11.66 -8.43
C LYS A 122 3.93 11.01 -7.05
N ASP A 123 2.76 10.60 -6.55
CA ASP A 123 2.68 9.92 -5.26
C ASP A 123 3.37 8.56 -5.31
N VAL A 124 3.17 7.82 -6.39
CA VAL A 124 3.84 6.55 -6.61
C VAL A 124 5.35 6.74 -6.63
N ASP A 125 5.81 7.75 -7.37
CA ASP A 125 7.24 8.05 -7.43
C ASP A 125 7.80 8.39 -6.05
N GLN A 126 7.05 9.12 -5.25
CA GLN A 126 7.50 9.45 -3.89
C GLN A 126 7.65 8.20 -3.03
N VAL A 127 6.69 7.28 -3.12
CA VAL A 127 6.77 6.03 -2.37
C VAL A 127 7.98 5.24 -2.80
N VAL A 128 8.16 5.07 -4.11
CA VAL A 128 9.28 4.29 -4.63
C VAL A 128 10.61 4.92 -4.23
N LEU A 129 10.73 6.24 -4.33
CA LEU A 129 11.97 6.93 -3.99
C LEU A 129 12.27 6.82 -2.50
N SER A 130 11.26 6.97 -1.65
CA SER A 130 11.46 6.92 -0.20
C SER A 130 11.89 5.52 0.24
N VAL A 131 11.24 4.49 -0.27
CA VAL A 131 11.62 3.12 0.04
C VAL A 131 13.02 2.83 -0.50
N THR A 132 13.27 3.23 -1.75
CA THR A 132 14.57 3.01 -2.38
C THR A 132 15.69 3.65 -1.57
N LYS A 133 15.49 4.87 -1.12
CA LYS A 133 16.49 5.58 -0.34
C LYS A 133 16.83 4.80 0.93
N VAL A 134 15.81 4.35 1.63
CA VAL A 134 16.00 3.65 2.90
C VAL A 134 16.71 2.31 2.67
N VAL A 135 16.23 1.51 1.73
CA VAL A 135 16.82 0.18 1.53
C VAL A 135 18.18 0.25 0.90
N HIS A 136 18.45 1.25 0.08
CA HIS A 136 19.77 1.47 -0.48
C HIS A 136 20.77 1.82 0.62
N VAL A 137 20.40 2.77 1.47
CA VAL A 137 21.32 3.25 2.51
C VAL A 137 21.50 2.21 3.62
N LEU A 138 20.41 1.62 4.07
CA LEU A 138 20.48 0.75 5.26
C LEU A 138 20.75 -0.70 4.93
N LEU A 139 20.40 -1.17 3.76
CA LEU A 139 20.56 -2.57 3.38
C LEU A 139 21.53 -2.78 2.24
N GLY A 140 22.05 -1.70 1.67
CA GLY A 140 22.98 -1.80 0.56
C GLY A 140 22.36 -2.30 -0.73
N MET A 141 21.04 -2.28 -0.83
CA MET A 141 20.34 -2.77 -2.04
C MET A 141 20.51 -1.78 -3.18
N HIS A 142 20.68 -2.32 -4.36
CA HIS A 142 20.74 -1.50 -5.55
C HIS A 142 20.29 -2.34 -6.73
N ARG A 143 20.05 -1.67 -7.84
CA ARG A 143 19.56 -2.34 -9.02
C ARG A 143 20.48 -3.45 -9.46
N ALA A 144 19.90 -4.61 -9.78
CA ALA A 144 20.68 -5.74 -10.27
C ALA A 144 21.39 -5.36 -11.57
N GLY A 145 22.59 -5.86 -11.73
CA GLY A 145 23.39 -5.59 -12.91
C GLY A 145 24.25 -4.36 -12.85
N LYS A 146 24.24 -3.71 -11.72
CA LYS A 146 25.07 -2.50 -11.51
C LYS A 146 26.43 -2.84 -10.98
#